data_8da8c3e9ce6e34e104c7380b452c36fc
#
_entry.id   8da8c3e9ce6e34e104c7380b452c36fc
#
_cell.length_a   1.000
_cell.length_b   1.000
_cell.length_c   1.000
_cell.angle_alpha   90.00
_cell.angle_beta   90.00
_cell.angle_gamma   90.00
#
_symmetry.space_group_name_H-M   'P 1'
#
loop_
_entity.id
_entity.type
_entity.pdbx_description
1 polymer ?
#
loop_
_entity_poly.entity_id
_entity_poly.type
_entity_poly.pdbx_seq_one_letter_code
_entity_poly.pdbx_strand_id
1 'polypeptide(L)'
;DGSLLCSYANTADLSAKEIYRSWETLDCDDGQIRARYRGKYRPNDFGVFDILGNVSEWVAECGLPKYRESQRDGTIPVDEDNCSSHAYRGGSWDASAEESSVTFRKNATSGNDDRGIRLLREF
;
A
#
# COMPACT_ATOMS: atom_id res chain seq x y z
N ASP A 1 -3.21 -9.17 -15.03
CA ASP A 1 -4.49 -9.76 -14.64
C ASP A 1 -4.65 -9.59 -13.13
N GLY A 2 -5.62 -8.75 -12.73
CA GLY A 2 -5.88 -8.42 -11.32
C GLY A 2 -6.31 -9.63 -10.46
N SER A 3 -6.73 -10.73 -11.09
CA SER A 3 -7.16 -11.94 -10.37
C SER A 3 -6.03 -12.60 -9.55
N LEU A 4 -4.78 -12.42 -9.95
CA LEU A 4 -3.63 -12.93 -9.19
C LEU A 4 -3.35 -12.11 -7.93
N LEU A 5 -3.77 -10.86 -7.87
CA LEU A 5 -3.44 -9.99 -6.74
C LEU A 5 -4.00 -10.52 -5.42
N CYS A 6 -5.19 -11.09 -5.39
CA CYS A 6 -5.78 -11.72 -4.20
C CYS A 6 -4.96 -12.90 -3.62
N SER A 7 -4.01 -13.46 -4.39
CA SER A 7 -3.06 -14.45 -3.87
C SER A 7 -1.87 -13.84 -3.12
N TYR A 8 -1.60 -12.56 -3.36
CA TYR A 8 -0.42 -11.85 -2.85
C TYR A 8 -0.76 -10.69 -1.92
N ALA A 9 -2.02 -10.22 -1.93
CA ALA A 9 -2.42 -9.01 -1.24
C ALA A 9 -3.88 -9.08 -0.77
N ASN A 10 -4.16 -8.47 0.38
CA ASN A 10 -5.51 -8.17 0.83
C ASN A 10 -5.88 -6.77 0.30
N THR A 11 -6.85 -6.71 -0.60
CA THR A 11 -7.33 -5.48 -1.25
C THR A 11 -8.84 -5.52 -1.35
N ALA A 12 -9.47 -4.44 -1.83
CA ALA A 12 -10.91 -4.46 -2.08
C ALA A 12 -11.26 -5.48 -3.17
N ASP A 13 -11.91 -6.57 -2.80
CA ASP A 13 -12.29 -7.71 -3.63
C ASP A 13 -13.78 -8.05 -3.51
N LEU A 14 -14.20 -9.24 -3.95
CA LEU A 14 -15.59 -9.67 -3.92
C LEU A 14 -16.12 -9.82 -2.49
N SER A 15 -15.30 -10.24 -1.51
CA SER A 15 -15.69 -10.24 -0.10
C SER A 15 -16.06 -8.84 0.41
N ALA A 16 -15.26 -7.85 0.06
CA ALA A 16 -15.54 -6.45 0.40
C ALA A 16 -16.78 -5.92 -0.32
N LYS A 17 -17.00 -6.34 -1.59
CA LYS A 17 -18.16 -5.94 -2.41
C LYS A 17 -19.51 -6.33 -1.79
N GLU A 18 -19.59 -7.44 -1.10
CA GLU A 18 -20.82 -7.88 -0.43
C GLU A 18 -21.29 -6.86 0.61
N ILE A 19 -20.36 -6.19 1.28
CA ILE A 19 -20.63 -5.20 2.34
C ILE A 19 -20.64 -3.78 1.79
N TYR A 20 -19.63 -3.45 1.00
CA TYR A 20 -19.40 -2.11 0.44
C TYR A 20 -19.74 -2.06 -1.05
N ARG A 21 -21.02 -2.16 -1.38
CA ARG A 21 -21.53 -2.31 -2.75
C ARG A 21 -21.11 -1.24 -3.74
N SER A 22 -20.75 -0.06 -3.27
CA SER A 22 -20.28 1.06 -4.10
C SER A 22 -18.80 1.01 -4.43
N TRP A 23 -18.04 0.13 -3.77
CA TRP A 23 -16.60 0.06 -4.00
C TRP A 23 -16.27 -0.56 -5.35
N GLU A 24 -15.21 -0.07 -5.97
CA GLU A 24 -14.55 -0.71 -7.09
C GLU A 24 -13.67 -1.83 -6.54
N THR A 25 -13.91 -3.06 -6.99
CA THR A 25 -13.29 -4.25 -6.42
C THR A 25 -12.65 -5.11 -7.49
N LEU A 26 -11.66 -5.88 -7.09
CA LEU A 26 -11.10 -6.94 -7.92
C LEU A 26 -12.10 -8.08 -8.12
N ASP A 27 -12.00 -8.74 -9.27
CA ASP A 27 -12.77 -9.96 -9.61
C ASP A 27 -12.05 -11.22 -9.09
N CYS A 28 -11.78 -11.22 -7.79
CA CYS A 28 -11.25 -12.36 -7.03
C CYS A 28 -11.70 -12.22 -5.57
N ASP A 29 -11.43 -13.22 -4.76
CA ASP A 29 -11.89 -13.30 -3.38
C ASP A 29 -10.79 -13.88 -2.48
N ASP A 30 -10.30 -13.11 -1.53
CA ASP A 30 -9.35 -13.54 -0.51
C ASP A 30 -10.01 -13.93 0.83
N GLY A 31 -11.32 -13.72 0.93
CA GLY A 31 -12.14 -13.98 2.10
C GLY A 31 -11.92 -12.97 3.24
N GLN A 32 -11.38 -11.78 2.96
CA GLN A 32 -11.10 -10.76 3.96
C GLN A 32 -11.77 -9.43 3.60
N ILE A 33 -12.26 -8.74 4.60
CA ILE A 33 -12.94 -7.45 4.46
C ILE A 33 -12.30 -6.35 5.30
N ARG A 34 -11.17 -6.68 5.95
CA ARG A 34 -10.38 -5.77 6.80
C ARG A 34 -8.93 -6.25 6.88
N ALA A 35 -8.07 -5.40 7.44
CA ALA A 35 -6.67 -5.75 7.69
C ALA A 35 -6.53 -7.05 8.50
N ARG A 36 -5.53 -7.83 8.17
CA ARG A 36 -5.23 -9.15 8.79
C ARG A 36 -3.80 -9.22 9.31
N TYR A 37 -3.52 -10.31 10.00
CA TYR A 37 -2.15 -10.62 10.42
C TYR A 37 -1.23 -10.75 9.22
N ARG A 38 -0.04 -10.18 9.34
CA ARG A 38 1.01 -10.22 8.32
C ARG A 38 1.36 -11.65 7.89
N GLY A 39 1.79 -11.80 6.63
CA GLY A 39 2.35 -13.05 6.11
C GLY A 39 1.29 -14.11 5.77
N LYS A 40 0.03 -13.73 5.62
CA LYS A 40 -1.04 -14.65 5.18
C LYS A 40 -0.96 -14.96 3.69
N TYR A 41 -0.54 -14.00 2.89
CA TYR A 41 -0.48 -14.09 1.44
C TYR A 41 0.90 -14.58 0.97
N ARG A 42 1.03 -14.86 -0.31
CA ARG A 42 2.31 -15.26 -0.89
C ARG A 42 3.30 -14.10 -0.88
N PRO A 43 4.57 -14.36 -0.60
CA PRO A 43 5.60 -13.33 -0.74
C PRO A 43 5.85 -13.03 -2.23
N ASN A 44 6.43 -11.88 -2.52
CA ASN A 44 6.98 -11.59 -3.83
C ASN A 44 8.31 -12.36 -4.06
N ASP A 45 8.91 -12.19 -5.25
CA ASP A 45 10.16 -12.87 -5.63
C ASP A 45 11.37 -12.52 -4.76
N PHE A 46 11.27 -11.45 -3.98
CA PHE A 46 12.29 -11.05 -2.99
C PHE A 46 12.03 -11.62 -1.58
N GLY A 47 11.00 -12.45 -1.42
CA GLY A 47 10.59 -13.00 -0.13
C GLY A 47 9.88 -12.02 0.79
N VAL A 48 9.40 -10.88 0.27
CA VAL A 48 8.71 -9.85 1.05
C VAL A 48 7.20 -10.11 1.00
N PHE A 49 6.59 -10.20 2.18
CA PHE A 49 5.14 -10.37 2.36
C PHE A 49 4.44 -9.04 2.47
N ASP A 50 3.18 -8.99 2.03
CA ASP A 50 2.23 -7.88 2.23
C ASP A 50 2.80 -6.51 1.77
N ILE A 51 3.63 -6.49 0.71
CA ILE A 51 4.17 -5.25 0.14
C ILE A 51 3.09 -4.45 -0.61
N LEU A 52 2.02 -5.12 -0.98
CA LEU A 52 0.80 -4.53 -1.53
C LEU A 52 -0.39 -4.98 -0.68
N GLY A 53 -1.37 -4.09 -0.51
CA GLY A 53 -2.58 -4.37 0.25
C GLY A 53 -2.38 -4.51 1.76
N ASN A 54 -3.37 -5.02 2.44
CA ASN A 54 -3.48 -5.16 3.89
C ASN A 54 -3.53 -3.80 4.60
N VAL A 55 -2.38 -3.16 4.81
CA VAL A 55 -2.28 -1.76 5.26
C VAL A 55 -1.28 -1.02 4.41
N SER A 56 -1.59 0.20 4.02
CA SER A 56 -0.64 1.09 3.36
C SER A 56 0.53 1.39 4.29
N GLU A 57 1.73 1.52 3.77
CA GLU A 57 2.93 1.71 4.57
C GLU A 57 3.49 3.11 4.41
N TRP A 58 3.76 3.78 5.52
CA TRP A 58 4.47 5.03 5.54
C TRP A 58 5.88 4.85 4.99
N VAL A 59 6.33 5.78 4.17
CA VAL A 59 7.71 5.85 3.70
C VAL A 59 8.37 7.12 4.21
N ALA A 60 9.71 7.12 4.29
CA ALA A 60 10.49 8.26 4.77
C ALA A 60 10.38 9.51 3.88
N GLU A 61 9.84 9.35 2.71
CA GLU A 61 9.67 10.41 1.73
C GLU A 61 8.63 11.45 2.18
N CYS A 62 8.98 12.73 2.08
CA CYS A 62 8.02 13.83 2.21
C CYS A 62 6.90 13.75 1.16
N GLY A 63 5.71 14.17 1.57
CA GLY A 63 4.50 14.18 0.76
C GLY A 63 4.52 15.21 -0.36
N LEU A 64 5.39 15.05 -1.35
CA LEU A 64 5.44 15.92 -2.52
C LEU A 64 4.34 15.58 -3.52
N PRO A 65 3.75 16.57 -4.21
CA PRO A 65 2.66 16.33 -5.17
C PRO A 65 3.11 15.53 -6.41
N LYS A 66 4.38 15.57 -6.77
CA LYS A 66 4.97 14.81 -7.89
C LYS A 66 6.42 14.42 -7.56
N TYR A 67 6.88 13.31 -8.15
CA TYR A 67 8.32 13.01 -8.17
C TYR A 67 9.10 14.10 -8.87
N ARG A 68 10.21 14.51 -8.26
CA ARG A 68 11.19 15.36 -8.92
C ARG A 68 12.12 14.49 -9.77
N GLU A 69 12.65 15.05 -10.84
CA GLU A 69 13.58 14.33 -11.73
C GLU A 69 14.86 13.87 -11.02
N SER A 70 15.29 14.61 -9.98
CA SER A 70 16.40 14.26 -9.11
C SER A 70 16.21 13.00 -8.24
N GLN A 71 15.00 12.41 -8.22
CA GLN A 71 14.69 11.21 -7.43
C GLN A 71 14.88 9.89 -8.21
N ARG A 72 15.35 9.97 -9.46
CA ARG A 72 15.57 8.77 -10.29
C ARG A 72 16.80 7.96 -9.89
N ASP A 73 17.66 8.50 -9.07
CA ASP A 73 18.87 7.87 -8.56
C ASP A 73 18.64 7.09 -7.25
N GLY A 74 17.39 7.05 -6.76
CA GLY A 74 17.03 6.41 -5.50
C GLY A 74 17.25 7.27 -4.26
N THR A 75 17.68 8.52 -4.42
CA THR A 75 17.75 9.45 -3.29
C THR A 75 16.35 9.78 -2.78
N ILE A 76 16.20 9.71 -1.46
CA ILE A 76 14.95 10.08 -0.78
C ILE A 76 15.08 11.53 -0.34
N PRO A 77 14.26 12.47 -0.85
CA PRO A 77 14.25 13.82 -0.34
C PRO A 77 13.61 13.82 1.04
N VAL A 78 14.42 13.74 2.04
CA VAL A 78 14.04 13.90 3.44
C VAL A 78 14.32 15.36 3.81
N ASP A 79 13.30 16.20 3.72
CA ASP A 79 13.35 17.54 4.31
C ASP A 79 12.58 17.48 5.64
N GLU A 80 13.25 16.96 6.67
CA GLU A 80 12.64 16.70 7.97
C GLU A 80 12.08 17.97 8.61
N ASP A 81 12.67 19.13 8.33
CA ASP A 81 12.30 20.40 8.95
C ASP A 81 11.06 21.04 8.32
N ASN A 82 10.70 20.68 7.08
CA ASN A 82 9.60 21.29 6.33
C ASN A 82 8.58 20.28 5.80
N CYS A 83 8.61 19.05 6.26
CA CYS A 83 7.72 17.99 5.83
C CYS A 83 6.32 18.12 6.44
N SER A 84 5.41 18.80 5.77
CA SER A 84 4.03 18.98 6.24
C SER A 84 3.17 17.73 6.08
N SER A 85 3.61 16.74 5.31
CA SER A 85 2.94 15.45 5.11
C SER A 85 3.96 14.41 4.69
N HIS A 86 3.65 13.14 4.92
CA HIS A 86 4.49 12.01 4.49
C HIS A 86 3.77 11.19 3.42
N ALA A 87 4.54 10.56 2.54
CA ALA A 87 4.02 9.65 1.56
C ALA A 87 3.73 8.28 2.18
N TYR A 88 2.73 7.58 1.64
CA TYR A 88 2.46 6.18 1.92
C TYR A 88 2.16 5.42 0.63
N ARG A 89 2.39 4.11 0.65
CA ARG A 89 2.38 3.25 -0.51
C ARG A 89 1.77 1.89 -0.23
N GLY A 90 1.60 1.10 -1.28
CA GLY A 90 1.23 -0.31 -1.22
C GLY A 90 -0.26 -0.58 -1.32
N GLY A 91 -1.11 0.42 -1.09
CA GLY A 91 -2.55 0.18 -0.93
C GLY A 91 -2.89 -0.50 0.39
N SER A 92 -4.17 -0.72 0.63
CA SER A 92 -4.72 -1.28 1.87
C SER A 92 -5.85 -2.26 1.55
N TRP A 93 -6.43 -2.87 2.57
CA TRP A 93 -7.56 -3.80 2.46
C TRP A 93 -8.81 -3.20 1.76
N ASP A 94 -8.92 -1.87 1.73
CA ASP A 94 -10.00 -1.12 1.07
C ASP A 94 -9.57 -0.46 -0.24
N ALA A 95 -8.33 -0.68 -0.68
CA ALA A 95 -7.76 -0.08 -1.87
C ALA A 95 -8.25 -0.77 -3.16
N SER A 96 -8.47 0.01 -4.21
CA SER A 96 -8.70 -0.50 -5.56
C SER A 96 -7.45 -1.16 -6.15
N ALA A 97 -7.60 -1.83 -7.29
CA ALA A 97 -6.46 -2.42 -8.01
C ALA A 97 -5.39 -1.38 -8.40
N GLU A 98 -5.81 -0.19 -8.80
CA GLU A 98 -4.90 0.91 -9.15
C GLU A 98 -4.10 1.37 -7.92
N GLU A 99 -4.78 1.52 -6.79
CA GLU A 99 -4.17 1.94 -5.52
C GLU A 99 -3.25 0.88 -4.92
N SER A 100 -3.47 -0.38 -5.25
CA SER A 100 -2.65 -1.53 -4.83
C SER A 100 -1.52 -1.83 -5.85
N SER A 101 -0.92 -0.80 -6.41
CA SER A 101 0.19 -0.93 -7.35
C SER A 101 1.49 -0.36 -6.80
N VAL A 102 2.62 -0.86 -7.29
CA VAL A 102 3.97 -0.41 -6.87
C VAL A 102 4.25 1.07 -7.20
N THR A 103 3.53 1.63 -8.14
CA THR A 103 3.67 3.03 -8.55
C THR A 103 2.75 3.97 -7.81
N PHE A 104 1.71 3.44 -7.17
CA PHE A 104 0.74 4.25 -6.46
C PHE A 104 1.33 4.91 -5.21
N ARG A 105 0.96 6.16 -4.99
CA ARG A 105 1.47 6.98 -3.90
C ARG A 105 0.43 7.99 -3.48
N LYS A 106 0.20 8.07 -2.20
CA LYS A 106 -0.60 9.14 -1.58
C LYS A 106 0.20 9.82 -0.47
N ASN A 107 -0.32 10.94 0.01
CA ASN A 107 0.28 11.71 1.09
C ASN A 107 -0.76 11.93 2.20
N ALA A 108 -0.31 11.94 3.43
CA ALA A 108 -1.14 12.28 4.58
C ALA A 108 -0.32 12.92 5.71
N THR A 109 -1.04 13.57 6.64
CA THR A 109 -0.48 14.22 7.82
C THR A 109 -0.68 13.41 9.10
N SER A 110 -1.53 12.37 9.05
CA SER A 110 -1.88 11.53 10.20
C SER A 110 -2.15 10.09 9.79
N GLY A 111 -2.03 9.18 10.74
CA GLY A 111 -2.41 7.78 10.58
C GLY A 111 -3.93 7.58 10.47
N ASN A 112 -4.31 6.39 10.01
CA ASN A 112 -5.66 5.88 9.92
C ASN A 112 -5.60 4.36 10.14
N ASP A 113 -6.73 3.67 10.20
CA ASP A 113 -6.82 2.22 10.41
C ASP A 113 -6.37 1.39 9.19
N ASP A 114 -6.14 2.06 8.06
CA ASP A 114 -5.62 1.49 6.82
C ASP A 114 -4.10 1.70 6.63
N ARG A 115 -3.38 2.24 7.65
CA ARG A 115 -1.96 2.61 7.54
C ARG A 115 -1.11 1.98 8.61
N GLY A 116 0.04 1.46 8.18
CA GLY A 116 1.05 0.82 9.03
C GLY A 116 2.46 1.33 8.74
N ILE A 117 3.43 0.61 9.28
CA ILE A 117 4.86 0.87 9.07
C ILE A 117 5.59 -0.43 8.77
N ARG A 118 6.63 -0.33 7.95
CA ARG A 118 7.61 -1.39 7.76
C ARG A 118 9.00 -0.83 8.09
N LEU A 119 9.71 -1.51 8.98
CA LEU A 119 11.07 -1.14 9.34
C LEU A 119 12.07 -1.86 8.44
N LEU A 120 13.04 -1.11 7.93
CA LEU A 120 14.23 -1.63 7.26
C LEU A 120 15.40 -1.59 8.24
N ARG A 121 16.16 -2.68 8.30
CA ARG A 121 17.43 -2.74 9.04
C ARG A 121 18.57 -2.86 8.05
N GLU A 122 19.47 -1.92 8.08
CA GLU A 122 20.76 -2.02 7.40
C GLU A 122 21.75 -2.83 8.27
N PHE A 123 22.57 -3.67 7.62
CA PHE A 123 23.57 -4.51 8.28
C PHE A 123 24.97 -4.01 7.98
#